data_b14b0bb2d27c7898a9707eac69aab329
#
_entry.id   b14b0bb2d27c7898a9707eac69aab329
#
_cell.length_a   1.000
_cell.length_b   1.000
_cell.length_c   1.000
_cell.angle_alpha   90.00
_cell.angle_beta   90.00
_cell.angle_gamma   90.00
#
_symmetry.space_group_name_H-M   'P 1'
#
loop_
_entity.id
_entity.type
_entity.pdbx_description
1 polymer ?
#
loop_
_entity_poly.entity_id
_entity_poly.type
_entity_poly.pdbx_seq_one_letter_code
_entity_poly.pdbx_strand_id
1 'polypeptide(L)'
;MFHLINFQLPLIFSLLIVLVAAKILGEVAERFGQPSMIGEVVAGMILGPSLLNVIQNTAELKVLAELGVFLLIVMAGLEIEVEEIRNSIRGKNIWIALLGFIIPFIGGALTGYAFHFNNTFSIILGLCIAITALPVSIRILMDMGKLNTEVGQKIISAAIFNDIVSLLVLGVILDFNDESKRLSDIVYSSAFTIGKIVLFMFILIVAYRLFKLVKSKMRIVNPKVNDFLHYLRGKESLFALVIVFVLIFSSIAEAMGLHFIIGAFFGAILLPRTIFAKGDFKKVKESTSGITMGFLAPVFFATLGIAIDVTSLGNLPLLLMVLAVSFFTKIFGGYFGGRFAGLDRSTSFTIGLGLNARGIMELVIANIALQRGFIDVSVFSILVIMALLTTIFTPFFLQCGFNVIERNSPRPNIHSS
;
A
#
# COMPACT_ATOMS: atom_id res chain seq x y z
N MET A 1 -9.28 26.22 -28.74
CA MET A 1 -10.43 27.13 -28.78
C MET A 1 -11.63 26.45 -28.15
N PHE A 2 -11.57 26.16 -26.81
CA PHE A 2 -12.70 25.81 -25.96
C PHE A 2 -12.32 26.21 -24.51
N HIS A 3 -12.08 27.51 -24.30
CA HIS A 3 -12.19 28.10 -22.98
C HIS A 3 -13.68 28.36 -22.76
N LEU A 4 -14.42 27.35 -22.41
CA LEU A 4 -15.80 27.48 -21.98
C LEU A 4 -15.89 27.24 -20.48
N ILE A 5 -16.10 28.39 -19.80
CA ILE A 5 -16.76 28.50 -18.50
C ILE A 5 -16.15 27.60 -17.41
N ASN A 6 -15.50 28.20 -16.42
CA ASN A 6 -15.22 27.63 -15.12
C ASN A 6 -16.55 27.26 -14.41
N PHE A 7 -17.26 26.28 -14.94
CA PHE A 7 -18.46 25.73 -14.31
C PHE A 7 -17.99 24.73 -13.25
N GLN A 8 -17.81 25.21 -12.02
CA GLN A 8 -17.62 24.30 -10.91
C GLN A 8 -18.90 23.48 -10.76
N LEU A 9 -18.83 22.22 -11.18
CA LEU A 9 -19.95 21.29 -11.00
C LEU A 9 -20.25 21.12 -9.51
N PRO A 10 -21.51 21.06 -9.11
CA PRO A 10 -21.88 20.73 -7.73
C PRO A 10 -21.22 19.40 -7.30
N LEU A 11 -20.81 19.31 -6.04
CA LEU A 11 -20.10 18.13 -5.50
C LEU A 11 -20.81 16.81 -5.84
N ILE A 12 -22.11 16.73 -5.64
CA ILE A 12 -22.89 15.49 -5.89
C ILE A 12 -22.83 15.08 -7.37
N PHE A 13 -22.88 16.07 -8.28
CA PHE A 13 -22.81 15.80 -9.72
C PHE A 13 -21.38 15.37 -10.14
N SER A 14 -20.34 16.00 -9.56
CA SER A 14 -18.96 15.60 -9.74
C SER A 14 -18.72 14.18 -9.26
N LEU A 15 -19.25 13.83 -8.08
CA LEU A 15 -19.18 12.47 -7.53
C LEU A 15 -19.89 11.44 -8.42
N LEU A 16 -21.05 11.79 -8.97
CA LEU A 16 -21.77 10.91 -9.88
C LEU A 16 -20.91 10.56 -11.11
N ILE A 17 -20.36 11.60 -11.77
CA ILE A 17 -19.53 11.40 -12.97
C ILE A 17 -18.28 10.60 -12.63
N VAL A 18 -17.59 10.97 -11.55
CA VAL A 18 -16.36 10.29 -11.10
C VAL A 18 -16.63 8.82 -10.80
N LEU A 19 -17.67 8.51 -10.01
CA LEU A 19 -18.01 7.13 -9.64
C LEU A 19 -18.42 6.29 -10.85
N VAL A 20 -19.27 6.83 -11.73
CA VAL A 20 -19.71 6.10 -12.92
C VAL A 20 -18.50 5.77 -13.81
N ALA A 21 -17.66 6.77 -14.12
CA ALA A 21 -16.49 6.56 -14.97
C ALA A 21 -15.49 5.60 -14.31
N ALA A 22 -15.19 5.80 -13.01
CA ALA A 22 -14.26 4.95 -12.27
C ALA A 22 -14.75 3.49 -12.23
N LYS A 23 -16.04 3.26 -11.96
CA LYS A 23 -16.60 1.91 -11.94
C LYS A 23 -16.62 1.25 -13.31
N ILE A 24 -16.99 1.98 -14.36
CA ILE A 24 -17.00 1.41 -15.72
C ILE A 24 -15.57 1.03 -16.13
N LEU A 25 -14.60 1.94 -16.00
CA LEU A 25 -13.22 1.66 -16.42
C LEU A 25 -12.52 0.67 -15.47
N GLY A 26 -12.88 0.67 -14.17
CA GLY A 26 -12.41 -0.33 -13.21
C GLY A 26 -12.89 -1.74 -13.60
N GLU A 27 -14.18 -1.88 -13.94
CA GLU A 27 -14.73 -3.16 -14.41
C GLU A 27 -14.09 -3.61 -15.75
N VAL A 28 -13.84 -2.67 -16.65
CA VAL A 28 -13.11 -2.96 -17.89
C VAL A 28 -11.70 -3.47 -17.58
N ALA A 29 -10.96 -2.83 -16.67
CA ALA A 29 -9.64 -3.30 -16.26
C ALA A 29 -9.70 -4.72 -15.69
N GLU A 30 -10.69 -5.02 -14.83
CA GLU A 30 -10.88 -6.36 -14.26
C GLU A 30 -11.15 -7.43 -15.29
N ARG A 31 -11.92 -7.12 -16.35
CA ARG A 31 -12.14 -8.05 -17.47
C ARG A 31 -10.88 -8.38 -18.25
N PHE A 32 -9.89 -7.48 -18.23
CA PHE A 32 -8.55 -7.75 -18.76
C PHE A 32 -7.59 -8.38 -17.75
N GLY A 33 -8.08 -8.85 -16.59
CA GLY A 33 -7.27 -9.45 -15.54
C GLY A 33 -6.39 -8.44 -14.79
N GLN A 34 -6.72 -7.15 -14.85
CA GLN A 34 -5.99 -6.08 -14.18
C GLN A 34 -6.74 -5.61 -12.93
N PRO A 35 -6.06 -5.09 -11.89
CA PRO A 35 -6.71 -4.46 -10.74
C PRO A 35 -7.61 -3.30 -11.15
N SER A 36 -8.82 -3.20 -10.56
CA SER A 36 -9.79 -2.11 -10.87
C SER A 36 -9.22 -0.71 -10.69
N MET A 37 -8.30 -0.53 -9.73
CA MET A 37 -7.66 0.75 -9.46
C MET A 37 -6.98 1.36 -10.70
N ILE A 38 -6.50 0.53 -11.64
CA ILE A 38 -5.89 1.00 -12.89
C ILE A 38 -6.93 1.74 -13.72
N GLY A 39 -8.10 1.13 -13.92
CA GLY A 39 -9.20 1.75 -14.64
C GLY A 39 -9.75 2.99 -13.91
N GLU A 40 -9.79 2.95 -12.58
CA GLU A 40 -10.26 4.06 -11.75
C GLU A 40 -9.32 5.29 -11.84
N VAL A 41 -7.99 5.09 -11.84
CA VAL A 41 -7.01 6.17 -12.08
C VAL A 41 -7.11 6.70 -13.50
N VAL A 42 -7.24 5.83 -14.50
CA VAL A 42 -7.41 6.21 -15.90
C VAL A 42 -8.70 7.02 -16.09
N ALA A 43 -9.80 6.65 -15.41
CA ALA A 43 -11.03 7.43 -15.40
C ALA A 43 -10.79 8.87 -14.92
N GLY A 44 -10.07 9.02 -13.80
CA GLY A 44 -9.70 10.33 -13.28
C GLY A 44 -8.83 11.14 -14.23
N MET A 45 -7.85 10.51 -14.87
CA MET A 45 -6.98 11.15 -15.86
C MET A 45 -7.78 11.65 -17.08
N ILE A 46 -8.75 10.86 -17.54
CA ILE A 46 -9.63 11.25 -18.67
C ILE A 46 -10.53 12.43 -18.27
N LEU A 47 -11.16 12.38 -17.10
CA LEU A 47 -12.07 13.42 -16.63
C LEU A 47 -11.37 14.70 -16.16
N GLY A 48 -10.10 14.59 -15.79
CA GLY A 48 -9.29 15.65 -15.21
C GLY A 48 -8.85 16.73 -16.20
N PRO A 49 -8.13 17.75 -15.70
CA PRO A 49 -7.65 18.87 -16.48
C PRO A 49 -6.73 18.49 -17.64
N SER A 50 -6.08 17.34 -17.54
CA SER A 50 -5.12 16.87 -18.53
C SER A 50 -5.75 16.46 -19.88
N LEU A 51 -7.00 16.00 -19.88
CA LEU A 51 -7.68 15.52 -21.10
C LEU A 51 -9.00 16.24 -21.35
N LEU A 52 -10.07 15.89 -20.66
CA LEU A 52 -11.40 16.45 -20.91
C LEU A 52 -11.71 17.70 -20.09
N ASN A 53 -10.99 17.94 -18.99
CA ASN A 53 -11.20 19.05 -18.07
C ASN A 53 -12.67 19.22 -17.62
N VAL A 54 -13.35 18.08 -17.36
CA VAL A 54 -14.74 18.05 -16.88
C VAL A 54 -14.78 18.18 -15.37
N ILE A 55 -13.84 17.56 -14.67
CA ILE A 55 -13.76 17.53 -13.22
C ILE A 55 -12.45 18.18 -12.77
N GLN A 56 -12.58 19.13 -11.83
CA GLN A 56 -11.43 19.75 -11.18
C GLN A 56 -11.19 19.15 -9.80
N ASN A 57 -9.95 19.22 -9.33
CA ASN A 57 -9.55 18.71 -8.00
C ASN A 57 -9.99 19.71 -6.90
N THR A 58 -11.27 19.63 -6.51
CA THR A 58 -11.85 20.53 -5.50
C THR A 58 -11.47 20.08 -4.08
N ALA A 59 -11.60 21.00 -3.10
CA ALA A 59 -11.32 20.70 -1.69
C ALA A 59 -12.23 19.58 -1.15
N GLU A 60 -13.49 19.56 -1.56
CA GLU A 60 -14.47 18.55 -1.13
C GLU A 60 -14.13 17.16 -1.65
N LEU A 61 -13.68 17.04 -2.92
CA LEU A 61 -13.21 15.76 -3.46
C LEU A 61 -11.96 15.27 -2.74
N LYS A 62 -11.05 16.18 -2.36
CA LYS A 62 -9.86 15.84 -1.58
C LYS A 62 -10.21 15.26 -0.21
N VAL A 63 -11.17 15.86 0.51
CA VAL A 63 -11.63 15.33 1.81
C VAL A 63 -12.21 13.93 1.66
N LEU A 64 -13.02 13.68 0.62
CA LEU A 64 -13.54 12.33 0.36
C LEU A 64 -12.43 11.35 -0.02
N ALA A 65 -11.45 11.80 -0.79
CA ALA A 65 -10.28 10.99 -1.12
C ALA A 65 -9.46 10.64 0.13
N GLU A 66 -9.29 11.56 1.08
CA GLU A 66 -8.60 11.30 2.37
C GLU A 66 -9.34 10.26 3.23
N LEU A 67 -10.67 10.31 3.28
CA LEU A 67 -11.47 9.25 3.91
C LEU A 67 -11.29 7.92 3.18
N GLY A 68 -11.18 7.95 1.85
CA GLY A 68 -10.85 6.78 1.04
C GLY A 68 -9.49 6.19 1.42
N VAL A 69 -8.46 7.03 1.54
CA VAL A 69 -7.13 6.61 2.02
C VAL A 69 -7.21 5.98 3.41
N PHE A 70 -7.91 6.63 4.34
CA PHE A 70 -8.06 6.11 5.70
C PHE A 70 -8.65 4.69 5.70
N LEU A 71 -9.78 4.47 5.01
CA LEU A 71 -10.42 3.16 4.95
C LEU A 71 -9.59 2.13 4.15
N LEU A 72 -8.88 2.54 3.11
CA LEU A 72 -7.95 1.66 2.39
C LEU A 72 -6.83 1.15 3.29
N ILE A 73 -6.27 2.03 4.11
CA ILE A 73 -5.23 1.69 5.10
C ILE A 73 -5.78 0.76 6.20
N VAL A 74 -6.99 1.05 6.70
CA VAL A 74 -7.67 0.16 7.66
C VAL A 74 -7.87 -1.22 7.04
N MET A 75 -8.35 -1.29 5.81
CA MET A 75 -8.57 -2.55 5.10
C MET A 75 -7.25 -3.32 4.93
N ALA A 76 -6.18 -2.66 4.52
CA ALA A 76 -4.86 -3.27 4.39
C ALA A 76 -4.36 -3.82 5.74
N GLY A 77 -4.53 -3.07 6.83
CA GLY A 77 -4.17 -3.53 8.18
C GLY A 77 -5.01 -4.72 8.65
N LEU A 78 -6.31 -4.77 8.34
CA LEU A 78 -7.20 -5.89 8.67
C LEU A 78 -6.86 -7.18 7.88
N GLU A 79 -6.18 -7.08 6.77
CA GLU A 79 -5.72 -8.23 5.98
C GLU A 79 -4.56 -8.96 6.64
N ILE A 80 -3.68 -8.24 7.32
CA ILE A 80 -2.44 -8.77 7.91
C ILE A 80 -2.71 -9.42 9.27
N GLU A 81 -2.15 -10.59 9.50
CA GLU A 81 -2.11 -11.23 10.81
C GLU A 81 -0.75 -11.01 11.50
N VAL A 82 -0.79 -10.82 12.83
CA VAL A 82 0.45 -10.63 13.62
C VAL A 82 1.41 -11.82 13.45
N GLU A 83 0.87 -13.04 13.29
CA GLU A 83 1.62 -14.24 12.97
C GLU A 83 2.35 -14.16 11.63
N GLU A 84 1.73 -13.58 10.62
CA GLU A 84 2.33 -13.39 9.28
C GLU A 84 3.51 -12.42 9.34
N ILE A 85 3.37 -11.33 10.14
CA ILE A 85 4.49 -10.41 10.38
C ILE A 85 5.66 -11.16 10.99
N ARG A 86 5.40 -11.97 12.03
CA ARG A 86 6.45 -12.77 12.67
C ARG A 86 7.12 -13.76 11.71
N ASN A 87 6.34 -14.35 10.81
CA ASN A 87 6.85 -15.31 9.84
C ASN A 87 7.65 -14.61 8.72
N SER A 88 7.28 -13.37 8.34
CA SER A 88 8.00 -12.59 7.32
C SER A 88 9.44 -12.23 7.75
N ILE A 89 9.64 -11.99 9.05
CA ILE A 89 10.96 -11.66 9.62
C ILE A 89 11.71 -12.87 10.17
N ARG A 90 11.11 -14.10 10.13
CA ARG A 90 11.70 -15.29 10.73
C ARG A 90 12.65 -16.00 9.77
N GLY A 91 13.83 -16.36 10.28
CA GLY A 91 14.82 -17.15 9.55
C GLY A 91 15.39 -16.41 8.33
N LYS A 92 15.71 -17.17 7.26
CA LYS A 92 16.37 -16.62 6.06
C LYS A 92 15.43 -15.81 5.16
N ASN A 93 14.11 -15.87 5.36
CA ASN A 93 13.14 -15.12 4.56
C ASN A 93 13.31 -13.60 4.69
N ILE A 94 13.86 -13.14 5.81
CA ILE A 94 14.16 -11.72 6.05
C ILE A 94 15.03 -11.12 4.94
N TRP A 95 15.94 -11.89 4.35
CA TRP A 95 16.81 -11.39 3.27
C TRP A 95 16.03 -11.02 2.01
N ILE A 96 14.96 -11.76 1.68
CA ILE A 96 14.10 -11.45 0.54
C ILE A 96 13.39 -10.10 0.78
N ALA A 97 12.82 -9.93 1.96
CA ALA A 97 12.13 -8.73 2.34
C ALA A 97 13.08 -7.52 2.42
N LEU A 98 14.23 -7.68 3.09
CA LEU A 98 15.20 -6.62 3.33
C LEU A 98 15.86 -6.16 2.02
N LEU A 99 16.39 -7.07 1.20
CA LEU A 99 17.03 -6.72 -0.05
C LEU A 99 16.01 -6.29 -1.11
N GLY A 100 14.80 -6.88 -1.09
CA GLY A 100 13.66 -6.46 -1.91
C GLY A 100 13.14 -5.06 -1.58
N PHE A 101 13.53 -4.48 -0.43
CA PHE A 101 13.27 -3.10 -0.05
C PHE A 101 14.49 -2.20 -0.26
N ILE A 102 15.64 -2.56 0.31
CA ILE A 102 16.85 -1.70 0.35
C ILE A 102 17.40 -1.41 -1.05
N ILE A 103 17.49 -2.44 -1.92
CA ILE A 103 18.06 -2.25 -3.27
C ILE A 103 17.22 -1.28 -4.10
N PRO A 104 15.88 -1.43 -4.19
CA PRO A 104 15.03 -0.46 -4.87
C PRO A 104 15.05 0.93 -4.20
N PHE A 105 15.08 0.98 -2.87
CA PHE A 105 15.15 2.25 -2.14
C PHE A 105 16.40 3.05 -2.50
N ILE A 106 17.56 2.41 -2.46
CA ILE A 106 18.82 3.03 -2.84
C ILE A 106 18.82 3.40 -4.33
N GLY A 107 18.33 2.50 -5.19
CA GLY A 107 18.25 2.78 -6.63
C GLY A 107 17.39 4.00 -6.94
N GLY A 108 16.24 4.13 -6.30
CA GLY A 108 15.37 5.29 -6.46
C GLY A 108 15.96 6.57 -5.88
N ALA A 109 16.57 6.49 -4.69
CA ALA A 109 17.24 7.65 -4.09
C ALA A 109 18.42 8.14 -4.97
N LEU A 110 19.23 7.23 -5.50
CA LEU A 110 20.32 7.58 -6.43
C LEU A 110 19.78 8.18 -7.73
N THR A 111 18.63 7.72 -8.23
CA THR A 111 17.95 8.35 -9.38
C THR A 111 17.58 9.79 -9.07
N GLY A 112 17.01 10.06 -7.89
CA GLY A 112 16.72 11.43 -7.46
C GLY A 112 17.97 12.31 -7.44
N TYR A 113 19.06 11.84 -6.87
CA TYR A 113 20.34 12.58 -6.85
C TYR A 113 20.91 12.77 -8.26
N ALA A 114 20.83 11.77 -9.14
CA ALA A 114 21.32 11.88 -10.52
C ALA A 114 20.56 12.95 -11.33
N PHE A 115 19.31 13.21 -11.00
CA PHE A 115 18.51 14.28 -11.59
C PHE A 115 18.56 15.60 -10.78
N HIS A 116 19.52 15.73 -9.86
CA HIS A 116 19.78 16.94 -9.05
C HIS A 116 18.61 17.37 -8.16
N PHE A 117 17.79 16.42 -7.72
CA PHE A 117 16.75 16.72 -6.74
C PHE A 117 17.32 16.81 -5.32
N ASN A 118 16.59 17.49 -4.44
CA ASN A 118 16.96 17.62 -3.03
C ASN A 118 16.91 16.26 -2.28
N ASN A 119 17.45 16.25 -1.07
CA ASN A 119 17.56 15.04 -0.25
C ASN A 119 16.17 14.42 0.04
N THR A 120 15.21 15.24 0.47
CA THR A 120 13.87 14.78 0.83
C THR A 120 13.16 14.15 -0.36
N PHE A 121 13.21 14.80 -1.52
CA PHE A 121 12.68 14.28 -2.76
C PHE A 121 13.32 12.95 -3.15
N SER A 122 14.67 12.88 -3.13
CA SER A 122 15.40 11.66 -3.51
C SER A 122 15.05 10.47 -2.61
N ILE A 123 14.89 10.71 -1.31
CA ILE A 123 14.48 9.67 -0.34
C ILE A 123 13.04 9.23 -0.61
N ILE A 124 12.13 10.15 -0.90
CA ILE A 124 10.73 9.83 -1.25
C ILE A 124 10.65 9.03 -2.53
N LEU A 125 11.41 9.40 -3.56
CA LEU A 125 11.49 8.63 -4.80
C LEU A 125 11.99 7.21 -4.53
N GLY A 126 13.02 7.07 -3.70
CA GLY A 126 13.51 5.77 -3.23
C GLY A 126 12.43 4.98 -2.50
N LEU A 127 11.68 5.62 -1.61
CA LEU A 127 10.60 4.99 -0.87
C LEU A 127 9.49 4.49 -1.80
N CYS A 128 8.99 5.33 -2.71
CA CYS A 128 7.97 4.94 -3.69
C CYS A 128 8.43 3.77 -4.56
N ILE A 129 9.69 3.78 -5.02
CA ILE A 129 10.25 2.66 -5.80
C ILE A 129 10.42 1.39 -4.95
N ALA A 130 10.60 1.48 -3.65
CA ALA A 130 10.81 0.33 -2.77
C ALA A 130 9.54 -0.44 -2.38
N ILE A 131 8.37 0.16 -2.46
CA ILE A 131 7.11 -0.44 -2.01
C ILE A 131 6.70 -1.61 -2.91
N THR A 132 6.05 -2.63 -2.30
CA THR A 132 5.42 -3.76 -3.00
C THR A 132 4.00 -3.90 -2.47
N ALA A 133 2.99 -3.94 -3.34
CA ALA A 133 1.60 -3.99 -2.92
C ALA A 133 1.16 -5.39 -2.50
N LEU A 134 0.82 -5.58 -1.23
CA LEU A 134 0.30 -6.84 -0.70
C LEU A 134 -1.01 -7.27 -1.39
N PRO A 135 -2.09 -6.45 -1.45
CA PRO A 135 -3.37 -6.90 -2.01
C PRO A 135 -3.28 -7.27 -3.50
N VAL A 136 -2.49 -6.51 -4.26
CA VAL A 136 -2.27 -6.77 -5.69
C VAL A 136 -1.48 -8.06 -5.91
N SER A 137 -0.43 -8.29 -5.11
CA SER A 137 0.37 -9.52 -5.16
C SER A 137 -0.48 -10.76 -4.83
N ILE A 138 -1.33 -10.67 -3.79
CA ILE A 138 -2.27 -11.74 -3.43
C ILE A 138 -3.21 -12.04 -4.59
N ARG A 139 -3.82 -11.02 -5.19
CA ARG A 139 -4.75 -11.18 -6.29
C ARG A 139 -4.10 -11.86 -7.49
N ILE A 140 -2.96 -11.35 -7.96
CA ILE A 140 -2.22 -11.94 -9.08
C ILE A 140 -1.90 -13.42 -8.81
N LEU A 141 -1.38 -13.74 -7.62
CA LEU A 141 -1.04 -15.11 -7.23
C LEU A 141 -2.26 -16.02 -7.10
N MET A 142 -3.43 -15.49 -6.66
CA MET A 142 -4.70 -16.22 -6.62
C MET A 142 -5.20 -16.54 -8.02
N ASP A 143 -5.23 -15.55 -8.91
CA ASP A 143 -5.70 -15.73 -10.30
C ASP A 143 -4.83 -16.74 -11.07
N MET A 144 -3.54 -16.81 -10.73
CA MET A 144 -2.61 -17.82 -11.27
C MET A 144 -2.66 -19.18 -10.55
N GLY A 145 -3.42 -19.33 -9.46
CA GLY A 145 -3.42 -20.54 -8.62
C GLY A 145 -2.09 -20.81 -7.90
N LYS A 146 -1.23 -19.78 -7.74
CA LYS A 146 0.12 -19.89 -7.17
C LYS A 146 0.24 -19.32 -5.75
N LEU A 147 -0.86 -18.90 -5.13
CA LEU A 147 -0.87 -18.28 -3.80
C LEU A 147 -0.20 -19.16 -2.72
N ASN A 148 -0.51 -20.44 -2.72
CA ASN A 148 -0.04 -21.40 -1.72
C ASN A 148 1.31 -22.05 -2.07
N THR A 149 1.97 -21.61 -3.15
CA THR A 149 3.31 -22.08 -3.50
C THR A 149 4.37 -21.43 -2.59
N GLU A 150 5.55 -22.05 -2.50
CA GLU A 150 6.68 -21.47 -1.75
C GLU A 150 7.03 -20.06 -2.24
N VAL A 151 7.04 -19.86 -3.55
CA VAL A 151 7.29 -18.55 -4.20
C VAL A 151 6.21 -17.55 -3.79
N GLY A 152 4.93 -17.93 -3.90
CA GLY A 152 3.80 -17.07 -3.54
C GLY A 152 3.87 -16.60 -2.09
N GLN A 153 4.10 -17.53 -1.16
CA GLN A 153 4.21 -17.22 0.27
C GLN A 153 5.40 -16.29 0.58
N LYS A 154 6.52 -16.45 -0.13
CA LYS A 154 7.69 -15.55 0.05
C LYS A 154 7.44 -14.15 -0.51
N ILE A 155 6.76 -14.02 -1.65
CA ILE A 155 6.35 -12.72 -2.20
C ILE A 155 5.41 -12.01 -1.21
N ILE A 156 4.41 -12.70 -0.69
CA ILE A 156 3.47 -12.14 0.30
C ILE A 156 4.20 -11.69 1.56
N SER A 157 5.07 -12.55 2.12
CA SER A 157 5.84 -12.21 3.31
C SER A 157 6.72 -10.98 3.11
N ALA A 158 7.35 -10.84 1.95
CA ALA A 158 8.16 -9.67 1.62
C ALA A 158 7.28 -8.42 1.43
N ALA A 159 6.09 -8.54 0.82
CA ALA A 159 5.16 -7.43 0.66
C ALA A 159 4.66 -6.91 2.02
N ILE A 160 4.27 -7.80 2.95
CA ILE A 160 3.89 -7.42 4.33
C ILE A 160 5.00 -6.62 5.02
N PHE A 161 6.25 -7.11 4.93
CA PHE A 161 7.40 -6.41 5.51
C PHE A 161 7.60 -5.04 4.86
N ASN A 162 7.51 -4.96 3.54
CA ASN A 162 7.69 -3.72 2.79
C ASN A 162 6.62 -2.68 3.15
N ASP A 163 5.36 -3.08 3.30
CA ASP A 163 4.27 -2.17 3.72
C ASP A 163 4.55 -1.58 5.11
N ILE A 164 4.98 -2.42 6.06
CA ILE A 164 5.33 -1.97 7.41
C ILE A 164 6.51 -0.99 7.39
N VAL A 165 7.60 -1.37 6.73
CA VAL A 165 8.82 -0.55 6.68
C VAL A 165 8.57 0.76 5.94
N SER A 166 7.79 0.73 4.87
CA SER A 166 7.46 1.94 4.09
C SER A 166 6.71 2.97 4.93
N LEU A 167 5.75 2.56 5.75
CA LEU A 167 5.04 3.47 6.63
C LEU A 167 5.92 4.01 7.76
N LEU A 168 6.83 3.19 8.29
CA LEU A 168 7.80 3.66 9.29
C LEU A 168 8.77 4.69 8.69
N VAL A 169 9.30 4.43 7.49
CA VAL A 169 10.17 5.37 6.77
C VAL A 169 9.41 6.64 6.40
N LEU A 170 8.16 6.53 5.94
CA LEU A 170 7.31 7.68 5.68
C LEU A 170 7.15 8.53 6.96
N GLY A 171 6.91 7.90 8.11
CA GLY A 171 6.81 8.60 9.39
C GLY A 171 8.04 9.41 9.73
N VAL A 172 9.22 8.89 9.42
CA VAL A 172 10.50 9.63 9.60
C VAL A 172 10.58 10.80 8.62
N ILE A 173 10.24 10.59 7.34
CA ILE A 173 10.31 11.63 6.29
C ILE A 173 9.36 12.80 6.60
N LEU A 174 8.16 12.51 7.10
CA LEU A 174 7.15 13.53 7.38
C LEU A 174 7.56 14.51 8.53
N ASP A 175 8.52 14.13 9.34
CA ASP A 175 9.08 14.98 10.39
C ASP A 175 10.22 15.92 9.86
N PHE A 176 10.64 15.75 8.60
CA PHE A 176 11.64 16.63 7.97
C PHE A 176 10.95 17.90 7.43
N ASN A 177 10.66 18.86 8.31
CA ASN A 177 9.96 20.09 7.94
C ASN A 177 10.85 21.24 7.45
N ASP A 178 12.21 21.09 7.40
CA ASP A 178 13.12 22.21 7.09
C ASP A 178 14.29 21.77 6.21
N GLU A 179 14.35 22.29 5.00
CA GLU A 179 15.48 22.08 4.05
C GLU A 179 16.79 22.75 4.52
N SER A 180 16.74 23.61 5.54
CA SER A 180 17.87 24.40 6.02
C SER A 180 18.65 23.78 7.18
N LYS A 181 18.25 22.59 7.66
CA LYS A 181 18.88 21.95 8.83
C LYS A 181 20.26 21.37 8.50
N ARG A 182 21.22 21.58 9.41
CA ARG A 182 22.54 20.94 9.35
C ARG A 182 22.39 19.41 9.46
N LEU A 183 23.34 18.66 8.93
CA LEU A 183 23.34 17.18 9.02
C LEU A 183 23.15 16.67 10.46
N SER A 184 23.72 17.36 11.46
CA SER A 184 23.52 17.07 12.89
C SER A 184 22.05 17.15 13.31
N ASP A 185 21.33 18.16 12.83
CA ASP A 185 19.91 18.39 13.17
C ASP A 185 18.99 17.36 12.50
N ILE A 186 19.35 16.95 11.29
CA ILE A 186 18.68 15.86 10.57
C ILE A 186 18.84 14.54 11.32
N VAL A 187 20.06 14.21 11.75
CA VAL A 187 20.34 13.00 12.53
C VAL A 187 19.60 13.01 13.86
N TYR A 188 19.61 14.13 14.57
CA TYR A 188 18.90 14.27 15.85
C TYR A 188 17.39 14.17 15.68
N SER A 189 16.82 14.86 14.70
CA SER A 189 15.38 14.80 14.36
C SER A 189 14.97 13.38 13.98
N SER A 190 15.75 12.71 13.12
CA SER A 190 15.49 11.32 12.73
C SER A 190 15.55 10.37 13.93
N ALA A 191 16.54 10.50 14.80
CA ALA A 191 16.67 9.68 16.01
C ALA A 191 15.49 9.91 16.96
N PHE A 192 15.04 11.15 17.10
CA PHE A 192 13.87 11.49 17.91
C PHE A 192 12.58 10.89 17.34
N THR A 193 12.38 10.95 16.04
CA THR A 193 11.20 10.34 15.36
C THR A 193 11.24 8.82 15.44
N ILE A 194 12.41 8.21 15.27
CA ILE A 194 12.57 6.76 15.50
C ILE A 194 12.20 6.44 16.96
N GLY A 195 12.61 7.26 17.92
CA GLY A 195 12.21 7.11 19.33
C GLY A 195 10.69 7.17 19.53
N LYS A 196 10.00 8.12 18.89
CA LYS A 196 8.52 8.19 18.88
C LYS A 196 7.90 6.92 18.29
N ILE A 197 8.40 6.45 17.15
CA ILE A 197 7.92 5.23 16.50
C ILE A 197 8.12 4.02 17.41
N VAL A 198 9.28 3.87 18.02
CA VAL A 198 9.57 2.77 18.97
C VAL A 198 8.64 2.85 20.18
N LEU A 199 8.41 4.05 20.74
CA LEU A 199 7.47 4.25 21.84
C LEU A 199 6.05 3.91 21.42
N PHE A 200 5.63 4.34 20.23
CA PHE A 200 4.31 4.01 19.68
C PHE A 200 4.16 2.48 19.52
N MET A 201 5.14 1.79 18.92
CA MET A 201 5.15 0.33 18.80
C MET A 201 5.10 -0.37 20.17
N PHE A 202 5.79 0.19 21.17
CA PHE A 202 5.72 -0.33 22.53
C PHE A 202 4.30 -0.18 23.12
N ILE A 203 3.66 0.98 22.95
CA ILE A 203 2.25 1.20 23.35
C ILE A 203 1.34 0.16 22.70
N LEU A 204 1.52 -0.08 21.42
CA LEU A 204 0.75 -1.08 20.68
C LEU A 204 0.96 -2.51 21.22
N ILE A 205 2.20 -2.91 21.51
CA ILE A 205 2.51 -4.22 22.08
C ILE A 205 1.89 -4.37 23.48
N VAL A 206 1.97 -3.32 24.29
CA VAL A 206 1.34 -3.30 25.62
C VAL A 206 -0.18 -3.41 25.50
N ALA A 207 -0.79 -2.64 24.61
CA ALA A 207 -2.24 -2.70 24.34
C ALA A 207 -2.66 -4.12 23.89
N TYR A 208 -1.93 -4.72 22.95
CA TYR A 208 -2.18 -6.10 22.51
C TYR A 208 -2.08 -7.12 23.66
N ARG A 209 -1.04 -7.00 24.51
CA ARG A 209 -0.89 -7.89 25.69
C ARG A 209 -2.00 -7.68 26.70
N LEU A 210 -2.38 -6.43 26.96
CA LEU A 210 -3.50 -6.10 27.86
C LEU A 210 -4.82 -6.69 27.35
N PHE A 211 -5.13 -6.53 26.06
CA PHE A 211 -6.32 -7.16 25.46
C PHE A 211 -6.31 -8.68 25.61
N LYS A 212 -5.16 -9.32 25.40
CA LYS A 212 -5.01 -10.77 25.58
C LYS A 212 -5.21 -11.21 27.04
N LEU A 213 -4.65 -10.45 28.00
CA LEU A 213 -4.79 -10.71 29.43
C LEU A 213 -6.24 -10.47 29.91
N VAL A 214 -6.85 -9.37 29.51
CA VAL A 214 -8.25 -9.03 29.83
C VAL A 214 -9.16 -10.15 29.32
N LYS A 215 -8.98 -10.61 28.07
CA LYS A 215 -9.76 -11.73 27.53
C LYS A 215 -9.59 -13.02 28.34
N SER A 216 -8.35 -13.35 28.74
CA SER A 216 -8.08 -14.54 29.56
C SER A 216 -8.82 -14.48 30.92
N LYS A 217 -8.81 -13.32 31.56
CA LYS A 217 -9.54 -13.08 32.83
C LYS A 217 -11.05 -12.95 32.64
N MET A 218 -11.52 -12.30 31.58
CA MET A 218 -12.95 -12.09 31.30
C MET A 218 -13.69 -13.38 30.96
N ARG A 219 -13.02 -14.37 30.39
CA ARG A 219 -13.60 -15.71 30.17
C ARG A 219 -13.96 -16.42 31.51
N ILE A 220 -13.36 -15.95 32.61
CA ILE A 220 -13.56 -16.51 33.97
C ILE A 220 -14.49 -15.64 34.81
N VAL A 221 -14.62 -14.31 34.55
CA VAL A 221 -15.12 -13.36 35.56
C VAL A 221 -16.42 -12.65 35.19
N ASN A 222 -16.84 -12.51 33.90
CA ASN A 222 -18.07 -11.70 33.67
C ASN A 222 -18.84 -12.07 32.40
N PRO A 223 -20.02 -12.72 32.53
CA PRO A 223 -20.96 -12.93 31.42
C PRO A 223 -21.48 -11.60 30.82
N LYS A 224 -21.57 -10.53 31.62
CA LYS A 224 -22.15 -9.24 31.19
C LYS A 224 -21.39 -8.53 30.07
N VAL A 225 -20.08 -8.69 29.96
CA VAL A 225 -19.32 -8.07 28.86
C VAL A 225 -19.49 -8.87 27.57
N ASN A 226 -19.64 -10.17 27.69
CA ASN A 226 -20.03 -11.02 26.56
C ASN A 226 -21.44 -10.67 26.08
N ASP A 227 -22.35 -10.32 27.00
CA ASP A 227 -23.70 -9.86 26.70
C ASP A 227 -23.72 -8.48 26.03
N PHE A 228 -22.83 -7.56 26.43
CA PHE A 228 -22.68 -6.26 25.76
C PHE A 228 -22.17 -6.40 24.32
N LEU A 229 -21.16 -7.24 24.07
CA LEU A 229 -20.72 -7.55 22.73
C LEU A 229 -21.79 -8.35 21.95
N HIS A 230 -22.57 -9.18 22.63
CA HIS A 230 -23.74 -9.83 22.06
C HIS A 230 -24.90 -8.87 21.76
N TYR A 231 -24.98 -7.74 22.43
CA TYR A 231 -25.96 -6.68 22.14
C TYR A 231 -25.58 -5.88 20.87
N LEU A 232 -24.26 -5.77 20.60
CA LEU A 232 -23.70 -5.14 19.39
C LEU A 232 -23.68 -6.11 18.18
N ARG A 233 -24.74 -6.91 17.97
CA ARG A 233 -24.78 -7.93 16.91
C ARG A 233 -25.01 -7.40 15.48
N GLY A 234 -25.36 -6.12 15.32
CA GLY A 234 -25.50 -5.50 14.01
C GLY A 234 -24.17 -5.40 13.27
N LYS A 235 -24.15 -5.64 11.97
CA LYS A 235 -22.96 -5.46 11.11
C LYS A 235 -22.42 -4.03 11.24
N GLU A 236 -23.30 -3.07 11.34
CA GLU A 236 -23.03 -1.64 11.48
C GLU A 236 -22.32 -1.33 12.80
N SER A 237 -22.80 -1.92 13.91
CA SER A 237 -22.21 -1.73 15.24
C SER A 237 -20.81 -2.32 15.33
N LEU A 238 -20.58 -3.49 14.72
CA LEU A 238 -19.25 -4.11 14.68
C LEU A 238 -18.28 -3.30 13.80
N PHE A 239 -18.76 -2.78 12.67
CA PHE A 239 -17.97 -1.88 11.83
C PHE A 239 -17.61 -0.60 12.57
N ALA A 240 -18.59 0.04 13.22
CA ALA A 240 -18.37 1.25 14.02
C ALA A 240 -17.34 1.02 15.14
N LEU A 241 -17.43 -0.13 15.84
CA LEU A 241 -16.45 -0.51 16.88
C LEU A 241 -15.02 -0.57 16.32
N VAL A 242 -14.85 -1.18 15.15
CA VAL A 242 -13.53 -1.27 14.49
C VAL A 242 -13.02 0.12 14.11
N ILE A 243 -13.86 0.94 13.52
CA ILE A 243 -13.48 2.31 13.14
C ILE A 243 -13.09 3.13 14.36
N VAL A 244 -13.89 3.08 15.43
CA VAL A 244 -13.56 3.78 16.70
C VAL A 244 -12.24 3.28 17.27
N PHE A 245 -12.03 1.96 17.30
CA PHE A 245 -10.76 1.37 17.76
C PHE A 245 -9.57 1.88 16.95
N VAL A 246 -9.67 1.86 15.64
CA VAL A 246 -8.61 2.34 14.74
C VAL A 246 -8.38 3.84 14.90
N LEU A 247 -9.44 4.65 15.03
CA LEU A 247 -9.34 6.09 15.25
C LEU A 247 -8.65 6.43 16.57
N ILE A 248 -8.85 5.63 17.63
CA ILE A 248 -8.10 5.81 18.89
C ILE A 248 -6.60 5.71 18.66
N PHE A 249 -6.13 4.67 17.96
CA PHE A 249 -4.69 4.51 17.65
C PHE A 249 -4.18 5.56 16.66
N SER A 250 -5.03 5.98 15.70
CA SER A 250 -4.71 7.09 14.80
C SER A 250 -4.51 8.39 15.58
N SER A 251 -5.40 8.69 16.53
CA SER A 251 -5.31 9.88 17.38
C SER A 251 -4.09 9.82 18.33
N ILE A 252 -3.76 8.65 18.86
CA ILE A 252 -2.55 8.47 19.69
C ILE A 252 -1.29 8.73 18.83
N ALA A 253 -1.22 8.17 17.62
CA ALA A 253 -0.11 8.42 16.71
C ALA A 253 0.03 9.92 16.41
N GLU A 254 -1.07 10.58 16.10
CA GLU A 254 -1.11 12.02 15.79
C GLU A 254 -0.70 12.88 17.00
N ALA A 255 -1.17 12.54 18.20
CA ALA A 255 -0.75 13.21 19.45
C ALA A 255 0.75 13.03 19.73
N MET A 256 1.37 11.96 19.24
CA MET A 256 2.82 11.74 19.31
C MET A 256 3.59 12.44 18.17
N GLY A 257 2.89 13.16 17.28
CA GLY A 257 3.48 13.83 16.13
C GLY A 257 3.80 12.86 14.97
N LEU A 258 3.21 11.67 14.95
CA LEU A 258 3.25 10.74 13.82
C LEU A 258 2.05 10.97 12.92
N HIS A 259 2.13 10.58 11.65
CA HIS A 259 0.99 10.69 10.75
C HIS A 259 -0.12 9.69 11.13
N PHE A 260 -1.39 10.11 11.10
CA PHE A 260 -2.55 9.30 11.50
C PHE A 260 -2.61 7.94 10.77
N ILE A 261 -2.11 7.86 9.55
CA ILE A 261 -2.07 6.63 8.73
C ILE A 261 -1.29 5.52 9.43
N ILE A 262 -0.19 5.85 10.14
CA ILE A 262 0.61 4.88 10.91
C ILE A 262 -0.27 4.29 12.02
N GLY A 263 -0.98 5.15 12.74
CA GLY A 263 -1.92 4.72 13.77
C GLY A 263 -3.06 3.87 13.23
N ALA A 264 -3.63 4.26 12.08
CA ALA A 264 -4.69 3.52 11.41
C ALA A 264 -4.25 2.12 11.00
N PHE A 265 -3.10 2.00 10.35
CA PHE A 265 -2.55 0.73 9.88
C PHE A 265 -2.25 -0.24 11.02
N PHE A 266 -1.44 0.20 11.98
CA PHE A 266 -1.07 -0.65 13.12
C PHE A 266 -2.24 -0.91 14.06
N GLY A 267 -3.15 0.06 14.25
CA GLY A 267 -4.39 -0.14 14.98
C GLY A 267 -5.24 -1.25 14.36
N ALA A 268 -5.38 -1.26 13.05
CA ALA A 268 -6.11 -2.29 12.32
C ALA A 268 -5.44 -3.68 12.44
N ILE A 269 -4.12 -3.77 12.33
CA ILE A 269 -3.35 -5.03 12.52
C ILE A 269 -3.56 -5.58 13.94
N LEU A 270 -3.58 -4.71 14.94
CA LEU A 270 -3.68 -5.11 16.34
C LEU A 270 -5.09 -5.46 16.79
N LEU A 271 -6.09 -5.24 15.93
CA LEU A 271 -7.46 -5.56 16.24
C LEU A 271 -7.58 -7.04 16.65
N PRO A 272 -7.94 -7.34 17.93
CA PRO A 272 -7.94 -8.70 18.40
C PRO A 272 -9.08 -9.48 17.73
N ARG A 273 -8.79 -10.25 16.69
CA ARG A 273 -9.79 -11.08 15.96
C ARG A 273 -10.57 -11.99 16.91
N THR A 274 -10.00 -12.29 18.07
CA THR A 274 -10.59 -13.12 19.09
C THR A 274 -11.71 -12.47 19.91
N ILE A 275 -11.93 -11.16 19.79
CA ILE A 275 -13.07 -10.45 20.39
C ILE A 275 -14.34 -10.76 19.62
N PHE A 276 -14.22 -11.04 18.32
CA PHE A 276 -15.35 -11.33 17.46
C PHE A 276 -15.83 -12.76 17.62
N ALA A 277 -17.15 -12.98 17.58
CA ALA A 277 -17.71 -14.33 17.45
C ALA A 277 -17.31 -14.95 16.09
N LYS A 278 -17.42 -16.28 15.98
CA LYS A 278 -17.12 -16.97 14.71
C LYS A 278 -17.98 -16.36 13.58
N GLY A 279 -17.31 -15.83 12.56
CA GLY A 279 -17.95 -15.21 11.39
C GLY A 279 -18.15 -13.70 11.46
N ASP A 280 -18.16 -13.06 12.63
CA ASP A 280 -18.39 -11.61 12.74
C ASP A 280 -17.22 -10.80 12.22
N PHE A 281 -15.97 -11.26 12.40
CA PHE A 281 -14.80 -10.61 11.81
C PHE A 281 -14.88 -10.60 10.27
N LYS A 282 -15.40 -11.67 9.66
CA LYS A 282 -15.64 -11.73 8.21
C LYS A 282 -16.67 -10.69 7.79
N LYS A 283 -17.76 -10.52 8.54
CA LYS A 283 -18.78 -9.48 8.27
C LYS A 283 -18.20 -8.08 8.35
N VAL A 284 -17.33 -7.80 9.36
CA VAL A 284 -16.63 -6.51 9.47
C VAL A 284 -15.76 -6.28 8.24
N LYS A 285 -14.96 -7.27 7.84
CA LYS A 285 -14.10 -7.19 6.65
C LYS A 285 -14.92 -6.95 5.39
N GLU A 286 -16.03 -7.64 5.20
CA GLU A 286 -16.95 -7.46 4.08
C GLU A 286 -17.58 -6.06 4.08
N SER A 287 -18.03 -5.55 5.24
CA SER A 287 -18.59 -4.20 5.34
C SER A 287 -17.53 -3.13 5.06
N THR A 288 -16.34 -3.27 5.64
CA THR A 288 -15.22 -2.36 5.38
C THR A 288 -14.87 -2.37 3.89
N SER A 289 -14.72 -3.55 3.28
CA SER A 289 -14.43 -3.69 1.86
C SER A 289 -15.54 -3.10 0.99
N GLY A 290 -16.81 -3.34 1.33
CA GLY A 290 -17.95 -2.81 0.59
C GLY A 290 -17.98 -1.28 0.53
N ILE A 291 -17.78 -0.61 1.66
CA ILE A 291 -17.74 0.86 1.72
C ILE A 291 -16.47 1.37 1.03
N THR A 292 -15.34 0.75 1.30
CA THR A 292 -14.05 1.18 0.75
C THR A 292 -14.02 0.98 -0.76
N MET A 293 -14.15 -0.24 -1.24
CA MET A 293 -14.01 -0.57 -2.67
C MET A 293 -15.25 -0.22 -3.48
N GLY A 294 -16.43 -0.15 -2.84
CA GLY A 294 -17.68 0.23 -3.50
C GLY A 294 -17.80 1.73 -3.76
N PHE A 295 -17.20 2.57 -2.93
CA PHE A 295 -17.42 4.02 -2.99
C PHE A 295 -16.13 4.84 -2.85
N LEU A 296 -15.44 4.76 -1.71
CA LEU A 296 -14.39 5.72 -1.39
C LEU A 296 -13.08 5.48 -2.13
N ALA A 297 -12.69 4.23 -2.37
CA ALA A 297 -11.49 3.92 -3.12
C ALA A 297 -11.57 4.36 -4.59
N PRO A 298 -12.67 4.12 -5.34
CA PRO A 298 -12.84 4.69 -6.67
C PRO A 298 -12.73 6.21 -6.72
N VAL A 299 -13.29 6.91 -5.72
CA VAL A 299 -13.15 8.37 -5.63
C VAL A 299 -11.70 8.76 -5.40
N PHE A 300 -11.00 8.09 -4.48
CA PHE A 300 -9.58 8.33 -4.23
C PHE A 300 -8.73 8.10 -5.49
N PHE A 301 -8.85 6.94 -6.13
CA PHE A 301 -8.04 6.62 -7.31
C PHE A 301 -8.34 7.55 -8.48
N ALA A 302 -9.61 7.89 -8.72
CA ALA A 302 -9.96 8.89 -9.72
C ALA A 302 -9.40 10.28 -9.38
N THR A 303 -9.40 10.67 -8.09
CA THR A 303 -8.79 11.95 -7.66
C THR A 303 -7.29 11.99 -7.92
N LEU A 304 -6.58 10.85 -7.73
CA LEU A 304 -5.18 10.73 -8.14
C LEU A 304 -5.03 10.92 -9.64
N GLY A 305 -5.90 10.29 -10.44
CA GLY A 305 -5.93 10.44 -11.89
C GLY A 305 -6.18 11.89 -12.34
N ILE A 306 -7.10 12.61 -11.68
CA ILE A 306 -7.38 14.03 -11.92
C ILE A 306 -6.15 14.90 -11.62
N ALA A 307 -5.34 14.53 -10.63
CA ALA A 307 -4.13 15.25 -10.27
C ALA A 307 -2.94 15.02 -11.22
N ILE A 308 -3.02 14.01 -12.11
CA ILE A 308 -1.98 13.75 -13.11
C ILE A 308 -1.95 14.87 -14.14
N ASP A 309 -0.77 15.41 -14.38
CA ASP A 309 -0.51 16.32 -15.50
C ASP A 309 0.23 15.58 -16.62
N VAL A 310 -0.50 15.21 -17.68
CA VAL A 310 0.06 14.51 -18.84
C VAL A 310 1.04 15.42 -19.61
N THR A 311 0.87 16.75 -19.54
CA THR A 311 1.76 17.69 -20.23
C THR A 311 3.12 17.79 -19.53
N SER A 312 3.15 17.57 -18.22
CA SER A 312 4.37 17.58 -17.40
C SER A 312 5.23 16.33 -17.58
N LEU A 313 4.73 15.29 -18.28
CA LEU A 313 5.51 14.11 -18.67
C LEU A 313 6.65 14.41 -19.67
N GLY A 314 6.85 15.69 -20.02
CA GLY A 314 7.95 16.15 -20.86
C GLY A 314 9.36 15.78 -20.41
N ASN A 315 9.55 15.39 -19.13
CA ASN A 315 10.79 14.80 -18.66
C ASN A 315 10.85 13.28 -18.93
N LEU A 316 10.77 12.93 -20.23
CA LEU A 316 10.85 11.55 -20.69
C LEU A 316 12.10 10.80 -20.15
N PRO A 317 13.31 11.40 -20.06
CA PRO A 317 14.46 10.75 -19.43
C PRO A 317 14.22 10.32 -17.99
N LEU A 318 13.59 11.16 -17.17
CA LEU A 318 13.26 10.82 -15.78
C LEU A 318 12.22 9.69 -15.72
N LEU A 319 11.16 9.75 -16.51
CA LEU A 319 10.14 8.69 -16.58
C LEU A 319 10.77 7.34 -16.96
N LEU A 320 11.57 7.29 -18.01
CA LEU A 320 12.23 6.06 -18.45
C LEU A 320 13.22 5.52 -17.40
N MET A 321 13.96 6.42 -16.75
CA MET A 321 14.90 6.03 -15.70
C MET A 321 14.15 5.48 -14.47
N VAL A 322 13.09 6.14 -14.03
CA VAL A 322 12.26 5.69 -12.91
C VAL A 322 11.63 4.33 -13.23
N LEU A 323 11.10 4.12 -14.43
CA LEU A 323 10.57 2.83 -14.87
C LEU A 323 11.64 1.74 -14.88
N ALA A 324 12.81 2.01 -15.47
CA ALA A 324 13.90 1.06 -15.53
C ALA A 324 14.42 0.71 -14.13
N VAL A 325 14.71 1.73 -13.32
CA VAL A 325 15.20 1.52 -11.95
C VAL A 325 14.18 0.77 -11.11
N SER A 326 12.90 1.16 -11.16
CA SER A 326 11.85 0.50 -10.39
C SER A 326 11.73 -0.99 -10.72
N PHE A 327 11.79 -1.34 -12.00
CA PHE A 327 11.67 -2.72 -12.48
C PHE A 327 12.90 -3.56 -12.14
N PHE A 328 14.09 -3.10 -12.56
CA PHE A 328 15.32 -3.87 -12.41
C PHE A 328 15.77 -4.02 -10.97
N THR A 329 15.66 -2.96 -10.16
CA THR A 329 16.09 -3.02 -8.74
C THR A 329 15.23 -3.96 -7.92
N LYS A 330 13.93 -4.07 -8.22
CA LYS A 330 13.03 -5.06 -7.60
C LYS A 330 13.45 -6.49 -7.96
N ILE A 331 13.73 -6.74 -9.23
CA ILE A 331 14.20 -8.05 -9.68
C ILE A 331 15.53 -8.39 -8.99
N PHE A 332 16.49 -7.48 -8.98
CA PHE A 332 17.77 -7.71 -8.31
C PHE A 332 17.59 -7.90 -6.80
N GLY A 333 16.77 -7.07 -6.14
CA GLY A 333 16.48 -7.18 -4.71
C GLY A 333 15.89 -8.54 -4.34
N GLY A 334 14.86 -8.98 -5.06
CA GLY A 334 14.24 -10.29 -4.86
C GLY A 334 15.18 -11.45 -5.22
N TYR A 335 15.93 -11.33 -6.32
CA TYR A 335 16.90 -12.34 -6.73
C TYR A 335 18.00 -12.54 -5.67
N PHE A 336 18.71 -11.49 -5.30
CA PHE A 336 19.76 -11.59 -4.29
C PHE A 336 19.21 -11.99 -2.94
N GLY A 337 18.05 -11.45 -2.53
CA GLY A 337 17.37 -11.85 -1.30
C GLY A 337 17.06 -13.35 -1.29
N GLY A 338 16.53 -13.88 -2.39
CA GLY A 338 16.26 -15.31 -2.55
C GLY A 338 17.55 -16.16 -2.50
N ARG A 339 18.61 -15.71 -3.16
CA ARG A 339 19.93 -16.40 -3.13
C ARG A 339 20.51 -16.42 -1.72
N PHE A 340 20.46 -15.30 -0.99
CA PHE A 340 20.89 -15.27 0.43
C PHE A 340 19.99 -16.10 1.34
N ALA A 341 18.71 -16.23 0.99
CA ALA A 341 17.80 -17.16 1.69
C ALA A 341 18.10 -18.64 1.39
N GLY A 342 18.96 -18.93 0.43
CA GLY A 342 19.36 -20.30 0.07
C GLY A 342 18.49 -20.94 -1.03
N LEU A 343 17.69 -20.14 -1.73
CA LEU A 343 16.84 -20.62 -2.82
C LEU A 343 17.65 -20.80 -4.12
N ASP A 344 17.15 -21.64 -5.02
CA ASP A 344 17.69 -21.81 -6.35
C ASP A 344 17.53 -20.54 -7.21
N ARG A 345 18.21 -20.51 -8.36
CA ARG A 345 18.24 -19.33 -9.24
C ARG A 345 16.87 -19.00 -9.83
N SER A 346 16.14 -20.01 -10.28
CA SER A 346 14.84 -19.85 -10.92
C SER A 346 13.80 -19.32 -9.94
N THR A 347 13.74 -19.90 -8.74
CA THR A 347 12.86 -19.46 -7.64
C THR A 347 13.18 -18.03 -7.20
N SER A 348 14.47 -17.70 -7.01
CA SER A 348 14.91 -16.36 -6.62
C SER A 348 14.56 -15.30 -7.67
N PHE A 349 14.73 -15.62 -8.95
CA PHE A 349 14.38 -14.73 -10.05
C PHE A 349 12.86 -14.50 -10.12
N THR A 350 12.07 -15.56 -9.98
CA THR A 350 10.60 -15.47 -9.99
C THR A 350 10.07 -14.64 -8.83
N ILE A 351 10.67 -14.76 -7.65
CA ILE A 351 10.34 -13.88 -6.51
C ILE A 351 10.62 -12.42 -6.89
N GLY A 352 11.79 -12.12 -7.47
CA GLY A 352 12.11 -10.76 -7.91
C GLY A 352 11.10 -10.19 -8.90
N LEU A 353 10.63 -10.99 -9.86
CA LEU A 353 9.56 -10.60 -10.79
C LEU A 353 8.26 -10.28 -10.05
N GLY A 354 7.88 -11.10 -9.06
CA GLY A 354 6.63 -10.91 -8.29
C GLY A 354 6.65 -9.70 -7.35
N LEU A 355 7.83 -9.23 -6.93
CA LEU A 355 7.95 -8.03 -6.09
C LEU A 355 7.68 -6.71 -6.86
N ASN A 356 7.50 -6.77 -8.18
CA ASN A 356 7.17 -5.60 -9.00
C ASN A 356 5.69 -5.17 -8.92
N ALA A 357 4.82 -5.94 -8.27
CA ALA A 357 3.42 -5.56 -8.08
C ALA A 357 3.34 -4.28 -7.24
N ARG A 358 2.71 -3.25 -7.80
CA ARG A 358 2.48 -1.94 -7.20
C ARG A 358 1.01 -1.75 -6.85
N GLY A 359 0.71 -0.79 -5.98
CA GLY A 359 -0.68 -0.61 -5.61
C GLY A 359 -0.96 0.53 -4.65
N ILE A 360 -1.95 0.32 -3.80
CA ILE A 360 -2.58 1.33 -2.95
C ILE A 360 -1.55 2.10 -2.11
N MET A 361 -0.63 1.40 -1.42
CA MET A 361 0.31 2.03 -0.49
C MET A 361 1.26 3.01 -1.18
N GLU A 362 1.76 2.67 -2.37
CA GLU A 362 2.62 3.54 -3.14
C GLU A 362 1.88 4.81 -3.57
N LEU A 363 0.66 4.66 -4.09
CA LEU A 363 -0.17 5.78 -4.52
C LEU A 363 -0.56 6.69 -3.34
N VAL A 364 -0.82 6.11 -2.17
CA VAL A 364 -1.08 6.86 -0.94
C VAL A 364 0.16 7.67 -0.53
N ILE A 365 1.34 7.05 -0.53
CA ILE A 365 2.59 7.72 -0.15
C ILE A 365 2.94 8.82 -1.16
N ALA A 366 2.80 8.57 -2.46
CA ALA A 366 3.00 9.59 -3.49
C ALA A 366 2.02 10.78 -3.32
N ASN A 367 0.75 10.50 -3.01
CA ASN A 367 -0.25 11.53 -2.76
C ASN A 367 0.09 12.36 -1.50
N ILE A 368 0.51 11.73 -0.41
CA ILE A 368 0.94 12.45 0.80
C ILE A 368 2.15 13.32 0.50
N ALA A 369 3.13 12.80 -0.26
CA ALA A 369 4.31 13.56 -0.65
C ALA A 369 3.96 14.79 -1.49
N LEU A 370 2.99 14.67 -2.41
CA LEU A 370 2.46 15.77 -3.20
C LEU A 370 1.74 16.80 -2.31
N GLN A 371 0.84 16.36 -1.43
CA GLN A 371 0.10 17.25 -0.51
C GLN A 371 1.02 18.01 0.46
N ARG A 372 2.14 17.41 0.85
CA ARG A 372 3.15 18.02 1.72
C ARG A 372 4.15 18.90 0.94
N GLY A 373 4.05 18.95 -0.38
CA GLY A 373 4.97 19.73 -1.23
C GLY A 373 6.38 19.15 -1.33
N PHE A 374 6.58 17.89 -0.95
CA PHE A 374 7.86 17.19 -1.06
C PHE A 374 8.21 16.82 -2.49
N ILE A 375 7.20 16.58 -3.33
CA ILE A 375 7.31 16.35 -4.77
C ILE A 375 6.36 17.27 -5.50
N ASP A 376 6.68 17.59 -6.74
CA ASP A 376 5.81 18.35 -7.63
C ASP A 376 4.82 17.42 -8.40
N VAL A 377 3.89 18.03 -9.12
CA VAL A 377 2.88 17.33 -9.90
C VAL A 377 3.52 16.48 -11.02
N SER A 378 4.65 16.92 -11.58
CA SER A 378 5.35 16.20 -12.65
C SER A 378 5.86 14.86 -12.14
N VAL A 379 6.55 14.86 -11.00
CA VAL A 379 7.08 13.64 -10.39
C VAL A 379 5.97 12.75 -9.85
N PHE A 380 4.94 13.33 -9.25
CA PHE A 380 3.75 12.58 -8.85
C PHE A 380 3.15 11.83 -10.05
N SER A 381 3.00 12.50 -11.19
CA SER A 381 2.48 11.91 -12.42
C SER A 381 3.38 10.75 -12.92
N ILE A 382 4.70 10.92 -12.87
CA ILE A 382 5.68 9.89 -13.22
C ILE A 382 5.53 8.67 -12.28
N LEU A 383 5.41 8.89 -10.96
CA LEU A 383 5.25 7.80 -9.98
C LEU A 383 3.94 7.03 -10.20
N VAL A 384 2.83 7.73 -10.44
CA VAL A 384 1.54 7.07 -10.71
C VAL A 384 1.61 6.24 -11.99
N ILE A 385 2.17 6.78 -13.08
CA ILE A 385 2.34 6.05 -14.34
C ILE A 385 3.28 4.85 -14.15
N MET A 386 4.37 5.00 -13.40
CA MET A 386 5.27 3.91 -13.06
C MET A 386 4.52 2.80 -12.32
N ALA A 387 3.71 3.15 -11.32
CA ALA A 387 2.91 2.19 -10.56
C ALA A 387 1.92 1.43 -11.46
N LEU A 388 1.21 2.13 -12.33
CA LEU A 388 0.27 1.51 -13.28
C LEU A 388 0.98 0.56 -14.24
N LEU A 389 2.05 1.00 -14.90
CA LEU A 389 2.75 0.21 -15.90
C LEU A 389 3.40 -1.04 -15.28
N THR A 390 4.10 -0.89 -14.15
CA THR A 390 4.73 -2.04 -13.49
C THR A 390 3.69 -3.05 -13.02
N THR A 391 2.53 -2.61 -12.54
CA THR A 391 1.43 -3.49 -12.12
C THR A 391 0.82 -4.24 -13.30
N ILE A 392 0.58 -3.56 -14.44
CA ILE A 392 0.06 -4.18 -15.65
C ILE A 392 0.98 -5.30 -16.15
N PHE A 393 2.29 -5.10 -16.11
CA PHE A 393 3.25 -6.08 -16.60
C PHE A 393 3.59 -7.20 -15.62
N THR A 394 3.36 -7.02 -14.32
CA THR A 394 3.73 -8.00 -13.28
C THR A 394 3.12 -9.39 -13.51
N PRO A 395 1.81 -9.57 -13.83
CA PRO A 395 1.26 -10.90 -14.06
C PRO A 395 1.97 -11.64 -15.20
N PHE A 396 2.27 -10.92 -16.30
CA PHE A 396 2.96 -11.49 -17.44
C PHE A 396 4.36 -11.99 -17.08
N PHE A 397 5.16 -11.16 -16.41
CA PHE A 397 6.51 -11.53 -16.00
C PHE A 397 6.52 -12.65 -14.97
N LEU A 398 5.59 -12.62 -14.03
CA LEU A 398 5.46 -13.65 -13.01
C LEU A 398 5.09 -15.00 -13.62
N GLN A 399 4.20 -15.03 -14.62
CA GLN A 399 3.88 -16.23 -15.39
C GLN A 399 5.10 -16.81 -16.10
N CYS A 400 5.92 -15.94 -16.73
CA CYS A 400 7.18 -16.37 -17.34
C CYS A 400 8.12 -16.99 -16.30
N GLY A 401 8.21 -16.41 -15.10
CA GLY A 401 9.02 -16.95 -14.00
C GLY A 401 8.56 -18.33 -13.55
N PHE A 402 7.27 -18.54 -13.35
CA PHE A 402 6.72 -19.85 -12.97
C PHE A 402 6.94 -20.90 -14.06
N ASN A 403 6.80 -20.54 -15.34
CA ASN A 403 7.08 -21.44 -16.46
C ASN A 403 8.54 -21.91 -16.47
N VAL A 404 9.50 -21.03 -16.07
CA VAL A 404 10.92 -21.42 -15.94
C VAL A 404 11.11 -22.40 -14.79
N ILE A 405 10.46 -22.19 -13.64
CA ILE A 405 10.53 -23.13 -12.51
C ILE A 405 9.98 -24.50 -12.93
N GLU A 406 8.83 -24.56 -13.58
CA GLU A 406 8.20 -25.81 -14.02
C GLU A 406 9.06 -26.59 -15.03
N ARG A 407 9.74 -25.89 -15.94
CA ARG A 407 10.68 -26.51 -16.90
C ARG A 407 11.92 -27.10 -16.22
N ASN A 408 12.39 -26.47 -15.14
CA ASN A 408 13.58 -26.89 -14.41
C ASN A 408 13.28 -27.92 -13.32
N SER A 409 12.01 -28.15 -13.00
CA SER A 409 11.59 -29.22 -12.07
C SER A 409 11.78 -30.58 -12.73
N PRO A 410 12.43 -31.57 -12.08
CA PRO A 410 12.55 -32.91 -12.61
C PRO A 410 11.14 -33.47 -12.86
N ARG A 411 10.88 -33.92 -14.10
CA ARG A 411 9.60 -34.61 -14.43
C ARG A 411 9.45 -35.81 -13.49
N PRO A 412 8.30 -36.01 -12.85
CA PRO A 412 8.06 -37.21 -12.09
C PRO A 412 8.29 -38.40 -13.02
N ASN A 413 9.17 -39.33 -12.63
CA ASN A 413 9.40 -40.57 -13.34
C ASN A 413 8.08 -41.33 -13.40
N ILE A 414 7.37 -41.26 -14.51
CA ILE A 414 6.24 -42.13 -14.85
C ILE A 414 6.87 -43.44 -15.39
N HIS A 415 7.49 -44.19 -14.51
CA HIS A 415 7.85 -45.58 -14.76
C HIS A 415 7.96 -46.28 -13.41
N SER A 416 6.84 -46.87 -12.95
CA SER A 416 6.80 -48.15 -12.25
C SER A 416 5.36 -48.42 -11.82
N SER A 417 4.62 -49.07 -12.69
CA SER A 417 3.51 -49.96 -12.27
C SER A 417 3.73 -51.29 -12.92
#